data_cd670998eb5e487a448ce688b84a45f4
#
_entry.id   cd670998eb5e487a448ce688b84a45f4
#
_cell.length_a   1.000
_cell.length_b   1.000
_cell.length_c   1.000
_cell.angle_alpha   90.00
_cell.angle_beta   90.00
_cell.angle_gamma   90.00
#
_symmetry.space_group_name_H-M   'P 1'
#
loop_
_entity.id
_entity.type
_entity.pdbx_description
1 polymer ?
#
loop_
_entity_poly.entity_id
_entity_poly.type
_entity_poly.pdbx_seq_one_letter_code
_entity_poly.pdbx_strand_id
1 'polypeptide(L)'
;MKYPTTLIEAIKCFSDSEVCIAYMASLRWPDGAICPNCGRIDASYLKSQQRFQCKSRHAKRQFSVKVGTIFEDSPLGLDKWLPAVWMIVNAKNGVSSYEIARALGVTQKTAWFMDHRIRAAMTHGSFDKLDGPIEADETYIGGKTTDKKGRFHNKAAVIGVVEKKKEVGQIRAFAAKRADATNTMPFLRSQLQPGTILHTDESTIYHRAKLE
;
A
#
# COMPACT_ATOMS: atom_id res chain seq x y z
N MET A 1 -8.97 -17.93 -2.84
CA MET A 1 -7.56 -18.33 -2.52
C MET A 1 -7.10 -17.49 -1.34
N LYS A 2 -6.46 -18.09 -0.32
CA LYS A 2 -5.97 -17.36 0.85
C LYS A 2 -4.66 -16.64 0.52
N TYR A 3 -4.45 -15.45 1.09
CA TYR A 3 -3.17 -14.72 0.96
C TYR A 3 -2.04 -15.51 1.64
N PRO A 4 -0.87 -15.69 0.98
CA PRO A 4 0.24 -16.45 1.53
C PRO A 4 0.86 -15.73 2.73
N THR A 5 1.05 -16.46 3.82
CA THR A 5 1.62 -15.93 5.07
C THR A 5 3.13 -16.17 5.18
N THR A 6 3.64 -17.17 4.47
CA THR A 6 5.06 -17.51 4.45
C THR A 6 5.69 -17.28 3.08
N LEU A 7 7.02 -17.08 3.04
CA LEU A 7 7.77 -16.91 1.80
C LEU A 7 7.60 -18.12 0.85
N ILE A 8 7.61 -19.34 1.40
CA ILE A 8 7.46 -20.56 0.60
C ILE A 8 6.08 -20.65 -0.04
N GLU A 9 5.04 -20.27 0.71
CA GLU A 9 3.69 -20.17 0.18
C GLU A 9 3.59 -19.11 -0.91
N ALA A 10 4.21 -17.94 -0.70
CA ALA A 10 4.22 -16.86 -1.69
C ALA A 10 4.90 -17.27 -3.00
N ILE A 11 6.05 -17.96 -2.91
CA ILE A 11 6.75 -18.48 -4.08
C ILE A 11 5.86 -19.51 -4.82
N LYS A 12 5.27 -20.47 -4.13
CA LYS A 12 4.38 -21.46 -4.73
C LYS A 12 3.14 -20.85 -5.35
N CYS A 13 2.53 -19.88 -4.68
CA CYS A 13 1.31 -19.22 -5.11
C CYS A 13 1.52 -18.32 -6.33
N PHE A 14 2.64 -17.60 -6.38
CA PHE A 14 2.87 -16.55 -7.37
C PHE A 14 3.86 -16.96 -8.48
N SER A 15 4.33 -18.21 -8.52
CA SER A 15 5.20 -18.72 -9.58
C SER A 15 4.48 -18.93 -10.93
N ASP A 16 3.18 -19.13 -10.90
CA ASP A 16 2.36 -19.37 -12.09
C ASP A 16 1.53 -18.11 -12.43
N SER A 17 1.70 -17.60 -13.65
CA SER A 17 1.00 -16.42 -14.15
C SER A 17 -0.53 -16.59 -14.18
N GLU A 18 -1.02 -17.79 -14.53
CA GLU A 18 -2.46 -18.08 -14.55
C GLU A 18 -3.06 -18.03 -13.14
N VAL A 19 -2.33 -18.59 -12.16
CA VAL A 19 -2.73 -18.54 -10.75
C VAL A 19 -2.75 -17.10 -10.25
N CYS A 20 -1.77 -16.30 -10.62
CA CYS A 20 -1.72 -14.87 -10.29
C CYS A 20 -2.91 -14.09 -10.87
N ILE A 21 -3.26 -14.35 -12.13
CA ILE A 21 -4.40 -13.71 -12.80
C ILE A 21 -5.71 -14.12 -12.13
N ALA A 22 -5.90 -15.40 -11.85
CA ALA A 22 -7.07 -15.90 -11.16
C ALA A 22 -7.21 -15.32 -9.75
N TYR A 23 -6.10 -15.23 -9.01
CA TYR A 23 -6.06 -14.60 -7.69
C TYR A 23 -6.47 -13.13 -7.75
N MET A 24 -5.88 -12.34 -8.64
CA MET A 24 -6.24 -10.94 -8.80
C MET A 24 -7.69 -10.74 -9.29
N ALA A 25 -8.17 -11.62 -10.16
CA ALA A 25 -9.55 -11.57 -10.63
C ALA A 25 -10.54 -11.86 -9.49
N SER A 26 -10.25 -12.82 -8.62
CA SER A 26 -11.10 -13.13 -7.45
C SER A 26 -11.17 -11.98 -6.43
N LEU A 27 -10.08 -11.23 -6.27
CA LEU A 27 -10.06 -10.04 -5.41
C LEU A 27 -10.83 -8.85 -6.00
N ARG A 28 -10.71 -8.65 -7.32
CA ARG A 28 -11.34 -7.50 -8.00
C ARG A 28 -12.80 -7.72 -8.33
N TRP A 29 -13.15 -8.92 -8.68
CA TRP A 29 -14.43 -9.28 -9.26
C TRP A 29 -14.97 -10.58 -8.65
N PRO A 30 -15.40 -10.56 -7.38
CA PRO A 30 -15.89 -11.75 -6.71
C PRO A 30 -17.10 -12.37 -7.44
N ASP A 31 -17.94 -11.54 -8.07
CA ASP A 31 -19.16 -11.93 -8.77
C ASP A 31 -18.98 -12.11 -10.29
N GLY A 32 -17.74 -12.03 -10.80
CA GLY A 32 -17.43 -12.17 -12.22
C GLY A 32 -16.74 -10.96 -12.82
N ALA A 33 -15.94 -11.19 -13.88
CA ALA A 33 -15.10 -10.17 -14.47
C ALA A 33 -15.91 -9.01 -15.08
N ILE A 34 -15.64 -7.81 -14.59
CA ILE A 34 -16.34 -6.57 -14.96
C ILE A 34 -15.59 -5.88 -16.11
N CYS A 35 -16.30 -5.59 -17.20
CA CYS A 35 -15.75 -4.83 -18.32
C CYS A 35 -15.52 -3.37 -17.92
N PRO A 36 -14.28 -2.82 -18.04
CA PRO A 36 -14.00 -1.44 -17.65
C PRO A 36 -14.69 -0.39 -18.54
N ASN A 37 -15.15 -0.76 -19.73
CA ASN A 37 -15.78 0.17 -20.68
C ASN A 37 -17.30 0.24 -20.55
N CYS A 38 -17.98 -0.86 -20.25
CA CYS A 38 -19.45 -0.90 -20.23
C CYS A 38 -20.04 -1.45 -18.92
N GLY A 39 -19.22 -1.81 -17.94
CA GLY A 39 -19.68 -2.31 -16.63
C GLY A 39 -20.28 -3.70 -16.62
N ARG A 40 -20.36 -4.39 -17.77
CA ARG A 40 -20.92 -5.75 -17.86
C ARG A 40 -20.07 -6.75 -17.08
N ILE A 41 -20.71 -7.66 -16.33
CA ILE A 41 -20.08 -8.57 -15.35
C ILE A 41 -19.86 -10.01 -15.85
N ASP A 42 -20.10 -10.31 -17.14
CA ASP A 42 -20.03 -11.65 -17.70
C ASP A 42 -18.91 -11.81 -18.76
N ALA A 43 -17.78 -11.11 -18.59
CA ALA A 43 -16.65 -11.23 -19.49
C ALA A 43 -16.04 -12.64 -19.44
N SER A 44 -15.73 -13.20 -20.63
CA SER A 44 -15.09 -14.52 -20.77
C SER A 44 -13.57 -14.40 -20.66
N TYR A 45 -12.92 -15.36 -19.97
CA TYR A 45 -11.46 -15.41 -19.92
C TYR A 45 -10.87 -16.15 -21.11
N LEU A 46 -9.93 -15.51 -21.80
CA LEU A 46 -9.16 -16.05 -22.93
C LEU A 46 -7.79 -16.50 -22.45
N LYS A 47 -7.65 -17.79 -22.14
CA LYS A 47 -6.44 -18.37 -21.56
C LYS A 47 -5.19 -18.15 -22.44
N SER A 48 -5.31 -18.32 -23.78
CA SER A 48 -4.18 -18.15 -24.71
C SER A 48 -3.61 -16.73 -24.74
N GLN A 49 -4.41 -15.73 -24.39
CA GLN A 49 -4.02 -14.31 -24.38
C GLN A 49 -3.88 -13.71 -22.98
N GLN A 50 -4.24 -14.47 -21.94
CA GLN A 50 -4.28 -14.01 -20.54
C GLN A 50 -5.11 -12.72 -20.38
N ARG A 51 -6.24 -12.63 -21.10
CA ARG A 51 -7.13 -11.46 -21.11
C ARG A 51 -8.58 -11.87 -20.93
N PHE A 52 -9.40 -10.91 -20.52
CA PHE A 52 -10.85 -11.05 -20.46
C PHE A 52 -11.45 -10.40 -21.72
N GLN A 53 -12.53 -10.98 -22.23
CA GLN A 53 -13.26 -10.49 -23.38
C GLN A 53 -14.72 -10.19 -23.01
N CYS A 54 -15.12 -8.94 -23.17
CA CYS A 54 -16.49 -8.52 -23.01
C CYS A 54 -17.39 -9.08 -24.11
N LYS A 55 -18.58 -9.54 -23.77
CA LYS A 55 -19.57 -10.06 -24.71
C LYS A 55 -20.32 -8.95 -25.46
N SER A 56 -20.35 -7.73 -24.94
CA SER A 56 -20.95 -6.58 -25.61
C SER A 56 -20.11 -6.10 -26.81
N ARG A 57 -20.77 -5.53 -27.81
CA ARG A 57 -20.10 -4.93 -28.98
C ARG A 57 -19.71 -3.48 -28.67
N HIS A 58 -18.43 -3.23 -28.47
CA HIS A 58 -17.83 -1.89 -28.34
C HIS A 58 -16.34 -1.95 -28.69
N ALA A 59 -15.73 -0.80 -28.88
CA ALA A 59 -14.28 -0.71 -29.05
C ALA A 59 -13.56 -1.24 -27.76
N LYS A 60 -12.38 -1.84 -27.92
CA LYS A 60 -11.57 -2.37 -26.80
C LYS A 60 -12.31 -3.42 -25.95
N ARG A 61 -12.87 -4.43 -26.62
CA ARG A 61 -13.58 -5.54 -25.94
C ARG A 61 -12.69 -6.39 -25.05
N GLN A 62 -11.38 -6.43 -25.33
CA GLN A 62 -10.42 -7.21 -24.53
C GLN A 62 -9.73 -6.31 -23.51
N PHE A 63 -9.59 -6.82 -22.28
CA PHE A 63 -8.91 -6.13 -21.19
C PHE A 63 -8.18 -7.13 -20.29
N SER A 64 -7.14 -6.67 -19.63
CA SER A 64 -6.41 -7.48 -18.65
C SER A 64 -6.94 -7.22 -17.23
N VAL A 65 -6.64 -8.13 -16.31
CA VAL A 65 -6.93 -7.92 -14.89
C VAL A 65 -6.16 -6.73 -14.31
N LYS A 66 -5.14 -6.22 -14.98
CA LYS A 66 -4.32 -5.08 -14.54
C LYS A 66 -4.96 -3.71 -14.79
N VAL A 67 -5.89 -3.59 -15.73
CA VAL A 67 -6.53 -2.31 -16.10
C VAL A 67 -7.20 -1.65 -14.89
N GLY A 68 -6.93 -0.37 -14.64
CA GLY A 68 -7.43 0.36 -13.47
C GLY A 68 -6.77 -0.05 -12.15
N THR A 69 -5.62 -0.72 -12.19
CA THR A 69 -4.83 -1.04 -10.98
C THR A 69 -3.45 -0.40 -11.05
N ILE A 70 -2.69 -0.50 -9.96
CA ILE A 70 -1.28 -0.09 -9.93
C ILE A 70 -0.40 -0.87 -10.91
N PHE A 71 -0.88 -1.97 -11.46
CA PHE A 71 -0.17 -2.83 -12.41
C PHE A 71 -0.45 -2.46 -13.88
N GLU A 72 -1.35 -1.48 -14.13
CA GLU A 72 -1.72 -1.04 -15.47
C GLU A 72 -0.50 -0.56 -16.27
N ASP A 73 -0.51 -0.83 -17.57
CA ASP A 73 0.54 -0.48 -18.54
C ASP A 73 1.95 -1.03 -18.22
N SER A 74 2.07 -1.90 -17.23
CA SER A 74 3.33 -2.57 -16.96
C SER A 74 3.56 -3.73 -17.93
N PRO A 75 4.74 -3.82 -18.57
CA PRO A 75 5.11 -4.98 -19.37
C PRO A 75 5.34 -6.23 -18.53
N LEU A 76 5.58 -6.09 -17.21
CA LEU A 76 5.78 -7.20 -16.30
C LEU A 76 4.48 -7.95 -16.01
N GLY A 77 4.57 -9.27 -15.88
CA GLY A 77 3.47 -10.11 -15.44
C GLY A 77 3.18 -9.97 -13.94
N LEU A 78 2.04 -10.49 -13.52
CA LEU A 78 1.65 -10.51 -12.11
C LEU A 78 2.53 -11.45 -11.27
N ASP A 79 3.16 -12.45 -11.90
CA ASP A 79 4.18 -13.33 -11.32
C ASP A 79 5.43 -12.59 -10.82
N LYS A 80 5.67 -11.36 -11.28
CA LYS A 80 6.70 -10.45 -10.75
C LYS A 80 6.13 -9.43 -9.78
N TRP A 81 4.93 -8.92 -10.06
CA TRP A 81 4.30 -7.90 -9.24
C TRP A 81 3.84 -8.40 -7.87
N LEU A 82 3.15 -9.55 -7.82
CA LEU A 82 2.62 -10.08 -6.55
C LEU A 82 3.70 -10.48 -5.55
N PRO A 83 4.81 -11.14 -5.95
CA PRO A 83 5.95 -11.32 -5.05
C PRO A 83 6.57 -10.01 -4.58
N ALA A 84 6.67 -8.98 -5.44
CA ALA A 84 7.16 -7.67 -5.02
C ALA A 84 6.26 -7.04 -3.94
N VAL A 85 4.94 -7.07 -4.14
CA VAL A 85 3.97 -6.62 -3.12
C VAL A 85 4.15 -7.41 -1.84
N TRP A 86 4.26 -8.74 -1.93
CA TRP A 86 4.43 -9.60 -0.77
C TRP A 86 5.72 -9.25 0.01
N MET A 87 6.84 -9.06 -0.69
CA MET A 87 8.12 -8.67 -0.07
C MET A 87 8.01 -7.34 0.67
N ILE A 88 7.41 -6.32 0.06
CA ILE A 88 7.29 -4.99 0.65
C ILE A 88 6.37 -5.01 1.88
N VAL A 89 5.24 -5.70 1.80
CA VAL A 89 4.24 -5.75 2.88
C VAL A 89 4.74 -6.55 4.09
N ASN A 90 5.51 -7.63 3.85
CA ASN A 90 5.97 -8.52 4.92
C ASN A 90 7.36 -8.15 5.47
N ALA A 91 8.08 -7.24 4.85
CA ALA A 91 9.42 -6.84 5.30
C ALA A 91 9.32 -5.82 6.44
N LYS A 92 9.55 -6.26 7.67
CA LYS A 92 9.48 -5.44 8.88
C LYS A 92 10.37 -4.18 8.84
N ASN A 93 11.53 -4.29 8.19
CA ASN A 93 12.51 -3.18 8.10
C ASN A 93 12.52 -2.51 6.71
N GLY A 94 11.52 -2.82 5.87
CA GLY A 94 11.50 -2.40 4.47
C GLY A 94 12.40 -3.25 3.58
N VAL A 95 12.28 -3.06 2.27
CA VAL A 95 13.05 -3.78 1.23
C VAL A 95 13.65 -2.75 0.29
N SER A 96 14.92 -2.93 -0.06
CA SER A 96 15.57 -2.08 -1.04
C SER A 96 15.23 -2.50 -2.47
N SER A 97 15.25 -1.55 -3.42
CA SER A 97 15.05 -1.87 -4.84
C SER A 97 16.12 -2.83 -5.40
N TYR A 98 17.33 -2.83 -4.84
CA TYR A 98 18.37 -3.80 -5.20
C TYR A 98 18.01 -5.23 -4.75
N GLU A 99 17.40 -5.36 -3.60
CA GLU A 99 16.94 -6.66 -3.08
C GLU A 99 15.77 -7.20 -3.90
N ILE A 100 14.79 -6.36 -4.19
CA ILE A 100 13.67 -6.71 -5.09
C ILE A 100 14.22 -7.13 -6.47
N ALA A 101 15.17 -6.37 -7.03
CA ALA A 101 15.79 -6.67 -8.32
C ALA A 101 16.42 -8.08 -8.34
N ARG A 102 17.22 -8.41 -7.32
CA ARG A 102 17.86 -9.73 -7.19
C ARG A 102 16.86 -10.86 -6.99
N ALA A 103 15.87 -10.63 -6.12
CA ALA A 103 14.86 -11.66 -5.80
C ALA A 103 13.97 -12.00 -7.00
N LEU A 104 13.62 -11.01 -7.83
CA LEU A 104 12.69 -11.18 -8.95
C LEU A 104 13.37 -11.34 -10.30
N GLY A 105 14.70 -11.19 -10.39
CA GLY A 105 15.43 -11.26 -11.67
C GLY A 105 15.05 -10.12 -12.62
N VAL A 106 14.85 -8.91 -12.11
CA VAL A 106 14.56 -7.70 -12.88
C VAL A 106 15.70 -6.68 -12.72
N THR A 107 15.74 -5.63 -13.58
CA THR A 107 16.73 -4.57 -13.40
C THR A 107 16.43 -3.75 -12.13
N GLN A 108 17.47 -3.16 -11.53
CA GLN A 108 17.31 -2.30 -10.36
C GLN A 108 16.36 -1.12 -10.65
N LYS A 109 16.45 -0.52 -11.83
CA LYS A 109 15.56 0.57 -12.26
C LYS A 109 14.09 0.12 -12.31
N THR A 110 13.85 -1.08 -12.81
CA THR A 110 12.50 -1.69 -12.84
C THR A 110 11.98 -1.94 -11.42
N ALA A 111 12.81 -2.53 -10.57
CA ALA A 111 12.45 -2.79 -9.17
C ALA A 111 12.18 -1.49 -8.39
N TRP A 112 12.98 -0.44 -8.63
CA TRP A 112 12.77 0.89 -8.05
C TRP A 112 11.41 1.48 -8.47
N PHE A 113 11.07 1.37 -9.75
CA PHE A 113 9.77 1.82 -10.26
C PHE A 113 8.60 1.03 -9.65
N MET A 114 8.75 -0.30 -9.51
CA MET A 114 7.75 -1.15 -8.85
C MET A 114 7.56 -0.74 -7.39
N ASP A 115 8.65 -0.55 -6.65
CA ASP A 115 8.63 -0.17 -5.23
C ASP A 115 7.88 1.16 -5.03
N HIS A 116 8.20 2.18 -5.83
CA HIS A 116 7.51 3.47 -5.76
C HIS A 116 6.01 3.36 -6.07
N ARG A 117 5.64 2.56 -7.06
CA ARG A 117 4.24 2.34 -7.43
C ARG A 117 3.45 1.63 -6.32
N ILE A 118 4.04 0.61 -5.70
CA ILE A 118 3.43 -0.12 -4.59
C ILE A 118 3.29 0.81 -3.38
N ARG A 119 4.33 1.55 -3.02
CA ARG A 119 4.28 2.51 -1.90
C ARG A 119 3.25 3.62 -2.14
N ALA A 120 3.15 4.14 -3.35
CA ALA A 120 2.12 5.12 -3.70
C ALA A 120 0.70 4.57 -3.50
N ALA A 121 0.47 3.30 -3.85
CA ALA A 121 -0.82 2.66 -3.61
C ALA A 121 -1.16 2.50 -2.12
N MET A 122 -0.15 2.31 -1.27
CA MET A 122 -0.34 2.21 0.18
C MET A 122 -0.71 3.54 0.84
N THR A 123 -0.51 4.68 0.16
CA THR A 123 -0.90 6.01 0.68
C THR A 123 -2.39 6.29 0.56
N HIS A 124 -3.11 5.55 -0.27
CA HIS A 124 -4.55 5.67 -0.43
C HIS A 124 -5.25 4.86 0.67
N GLY A 125 -5.31 5.43 1.87
CA GLY A 125 -6.06 4.87 2.99
C GLY A 125 -7.57 4.96 2.78
N SER A 126 -8.33 4.24 3.60
CA SER A 126 -9.76 4.46 3.78
C SER A 126 -10.01 5.92 4.18
N PHE A 127 -11.06 6.53 3.63
CA PHE A 127 -11.52 7.87 4.03
C PHE A 127 -12.18 7.87 5.41
N ASP A 128 -12.49 6.68 5.94
CA ASP A 128 -13.12 6.54 7.24
C ASP A 128 -12.13 6.88 8.36
N LYS A 129 -12.56 7.71 9.29
CA LYS A 129 -11.75 8.04 10.46
C LYS A 129 -11.59 6.84 11.37
N LEU A 130 -10.42 6.73 12.02
CA LEU A 130 -10.13 5.68 12.98
C LEU A 130 -10.93 5.89 14.27
N ASP A 131 -11.52 4.83 14.83
CA ASP A 131 -12.41 4.87 15.99
C ASP A 131 -11.99 3.96 17.17
N GLY A 132 -11.01 3.09 16.96
CA GLY A 132 -10.45 2.21 17.99
C GLY A 132 -9.43 2.90 18.90
N PRO A 133 -8.86 2.18 19.88
CA PRO A 133 -7.70 2.67 20.61
C PRO A 133 -6.53 2.94 19.67
N ILE A 134 -5.98 4.14 19.70
CA ILE A 134 -4.94 4.62 18.79
C ILE A 134 -3.64 4.81 19.58
N GLU A 135 -2.53 4.37 19.02
CA GLU A 135 -1.19 4.79 19.44
C GLU A 135 -0.65 5.80 18.43
N ALA A 136 -0.11 6.91 18.90
CA ALA A 136 0.57 7.90 18.08
C ALA A 136 2.03 8.07 18.56
N ASP A 137 2.92 8.14 17.59
CA ASP A 137 4.35 8.36 17.79
C ASP A 137 4.95 9.15 16.64
N GLU A 138 6.08 9.82 16.89
CA GLU A 138 6.82 10.52 15.87
C GLU A 138 8.24 9.99 15.71
N THR A 139 8.70 9.94 14.48
CA THR A 139 10.07 9.60 14.15
C THR A 139 10.69 10.60 13.19
N TYR A 140 12.02 10.67 13.15
CA TYR A 140 12.77 11.60 12.32
C TYR A 140 13.62 10.85 11.31
N ILE A 141 13.36 11.08 10.03
CA ILE A 141 14.06 10.44 8.90
C ILE A 141 14.99 11.47 8.26
N GLY A 142 16.25 11.09 8.06
CA GLY A 142 17.27 11.93 7.41
C GLY A 142 18.68 11.57 7.82
N GLY A 143 19.67 12.13 7.11
CA GLY A 143 21.09 11.91 7.37
C GLY A 143 21.58 12.51 8.69
N LYS A 144 22.84 12.20 9.03
CA LYS A 144 23.53 12.85 10.16
C LYS A 144 23.66 14.34 9.86
N THR A 145 23.33 15.18 10.83
CA THR A 145 23.53 16.63 10.75
C THR A 145 24.96 16.96 11.17
N THR A 146 25.72 17.56 10.29
CA THR A 146 27.08 18.07 10.60
C THR A 146 27.04 19.50 11.16
N ASP A 147 25.89 20.17 11.05
CA ASP A 147 25.75 21.58 11.42
C ASP A 147 25.40 21.77 12.90
N LYS A 148 25.93 22.87 13.49
CA LYS A 148 25.65 23.29 14.88
C LYS A 148 24.19 23.73 15.13
N LYS A 149 23.30 23.63 14.13
CA LYS A 149 21.91 24.15 14.15
C LYS A 149 20.88 23.25 14.84
N GLY A 150 21.32 22.17 15.49
CA GLY A 150 20.46 21.32 16.28
C GLY A 150 20.27 19.90 15.69
N ARG A 151 19.93 18.96 16.58
CA ARG A 151 19.90 17.49 16.32
C ARG A 151 18.95 17.08 15.19
N PHE A 152 17.87 17.84 14.97
CA PHE A 152 16.81 17.52 14.00
C PHE A 152 16.77 18.45 12.79
N HIS A 153 17.74 19.36 12.66
CA HIS A 153 17.86 20.21 11.48
C HIS A 153 18.16 19.32 10.26
N ASN A 154 17.48 19.51 9.16
CA ASN A 154 17.55 18.68 7.95
C ASN A 154 16.96 17.25 8.06
N LYS A 155 16.13 16.96 9.06
CA LYS A 155 15.36 15.72 9.13
C LYS A 155 13.89 16.01 8.85
N ALA A 156 13.24 15.11 8.10
CA ALA A 156 11.80 15.09 7.99
C ALA A 156 11.20 14.37 9.20
N ALA A 157 10.22 14.98 9.85
CA ALA A 157 9.43 14.32 10.87
C ALA A 157 8.36 13.45 10.19
N VAL A 158 8.14 12.25 10.68
CA VAL A 158 7.03 11.40 10.29
C VAL A 158 6.20 11.14 11.54
N ILE A 159 4.93 11.55 11.50
CA ILE A 159 3.96 11.34 12.56
C ILE A 159 3.13 10.13 12.15
N GLY A 160 3.11 9.10 12.98
CA GLY A 160 2.38 7.86 12.74
C GLY A 160 1.24 7.68 13.73
N VAL A 161 0.14 7.09 13.27
CA VAL A 161 -0.95 6.60 14.12
C VAL A 161 -1.23 5.15 13.77
N VAL A 162 -1.41 4.32 14.79
CA VAL A 162 -1.70 2.89 14.67
C VAL A 162 -2.98 2.61 15.44
N GLU A 163 -3.96 2.07 14.75
CA GLU A 163 -5.20 1.61 15.37
C GLU A 163 -5.02 0.18 15.89
N LYS A 164 -5.30 -0.06 17.17
CA LYS A 164 -5.26 -1.40 17.77
C LYS A 164 -6.62 -2.07 17.64
N LYS A 165 -6.80 -2.91 16.62
CA LYS A 165 -7.94 -3.82 16.49
C LYS A 165 -7.48 -5.27 16.65
N LYS A 166 -8.37 -6.16 17.13
CA LYS A 166 -8.04 -7.58 17.40
C LYS A 166 -7.65 -8.35 16.16
N GLU A 167 -8.20 -8.00 14.99
CA GLU A 167 -7.97 -8.74 13.74
C GLU A 167 -7.04 -8.00 12.78
N VAL A 168 -7.37 -6.76 12.41
CA VAL A 168 -6.57 -5.94 11.48
C VAL A 168 -6.62 -4.48 11.92
N GLY A 169 -5.51 -3.96 12.43
CA GLY A 169 -5.35 -2.54 12.72
C GLY A 169 -4.93 -1.75 11.47
N GLN A 170 -5.26 -0.47 11.42
CA GLN A 170 -4.84 0.43 10.37
C GLN A 170 -3.65 1.27 10.82
N ILE A 171 -2.71 1.52 9.91
CA ILE A 171 -1.58 2.42 10.13
C ILE A 171 -1.73 3.60 9.18
N ARG A 172 -1.58 4.83 9.71
CA ARG A 172 -1.52 6.04 8.90
C ARG A 172 -0.32 6.86 9.30
N ALA A 173 0.35 7.46 8.33
CA ALA A 173 1.53 8.27 8.56
C ALA A 173 1.49 9.55 7.73
N PHE A 174 2.05 10.61 8.28
CA PHE A 174 2.15 11.93 7.66
C PHE A 174 3.58 12.46 7.80
N ALA A 175 4.17 12.88 6.69
CA ALA A 175 5.47 13.51 6.68
C ALA A 175 5.32 15.03 6.86
N ALA A 176 5.97 15.57 7.89
CA ALA A 176 5.98 16.99 8.22
C ALA A 176 7.42 17.52 8.26
N LYS A 177 7.58 18.82 8.09
CA LYS A 177 8.89 19.47 8.29
C LYS A 177 9.37 19.40 9.74
N ARG A 178 8.44 19.42 10.67
CA ARG A 178 8.70 19.35 12.11
C ARG A 178 7.54 18.63 12.80
N ALA A 179 7.86 17.82 13.82
CA ALA A 179 6.88 17.28 14.73
C ALA A 179 6.60 18.35 15.81
N ASP A 180 5.58 19.15 15.59
CA ASP A 180 5.07 20.15 16.52
C ASP A 180 3.54 20.09 16.54
N ALA A 181 2.92 20.73 17.54
CA ALA A 181 1.47 20.73 17.69
C ALA A 181 0.74 21.31 16.47
N THR A 182 1.37 22.26 15.76
CA THR A 182 0.78 22.91 14.57
C THR A 182 0.61 21.94 13.40
N ASN A 183 1.55 21.01 13.21
CA ASN A 183 1.49 19.99 12.15
C ASN A 183 0.75 18.74 12.62
N THR A 184 0.94 18.35 13.88
CA THR A 184 0.42 17.08 14.42
C THR A 184 -1.10 17.13 14.66
N MET A 185 -1.61 18.23 15.25
CA MET A 185 -3.02 18.32 15.60
C MET A 185 -3.98 18.29 14.39
N PRO A 186 -3.74 19.02 13.30
CA PRO A 186 -4.59 18.92 12.11
C PRO A 186 -4.59 17.52 11.50
N PHE A 187 -3.45 16.84 11.49
CA PHE A 187 -3.36 15.45 11.02
C PHE A 187 -4.20 14.53 11.91
N LEU A 188 -4.03 14.56 13.23
CA LEU A 188 -4.81 13.73 14.15
C LEU A 188 -6.33 13.96 13.99
N ARG A 189 -6.77 15.22 13.97
CA ARG A 189 -8.19 15.58 13.77
C ARG A 189 -8.76 15.09 12.43
N SER A 190 -7.93 15.04 11.39
CA SER A 190 -8.35 14.52 10.09
C SER A 190 -8.49 13.02 10.06
N GLN A 191 -7.72 12.30 10.89
CA GLN A 191 -7.64 10.84 10.86
C GLN A 191 -8.47 10.14 11.95
N LEU A 192 -8.77 10.83 13.08
CA LEU A 192 -9.42 10.23 14.24
C LEU A 192 -10.87 10.70 14.40
N GLN A 193 -11.73 9.80 14.87
CA GLN A 193 -13.08 10.17 15.30
C GLN A 193 -13.01 10.95 16.61
N PRO A 194 -13.90 11.92 16.84
CA PRO A 194 -14.05 12.55 18.14
C PRO A 194 -14.33 11.54 19.24
N GLY A 195 -13.68 11.69 20.41
CA GLY A 195 -13.84 10.76 21.53
C GLY A 195 -12.96 9.50 21.47
N THR A 196 -12.12 9.35 20.43
CA THR A 196 -11.16 8.24 20.32
C THR A 196 -10.10 8.31 21.41
N ILE A 197 -9.79 7.16 22.05
CA ILE A 197 -8.72 7.06 23.04
C ILE A 197 -7.38 7.09 22.31
N LEU A 198 -6.56 8.10 22.64
CA LEU A 198 -5.24 8.29 22.06
C LEU A 198 -4.16 7.99 23.12
N HIS A 199 -3.33 6.99 22.86
CA HIS A 199 -2.15 6.67 23.62
C HIS A 199 -0.92 7.33 22.96
N THR A 200 -0.19 8.13 23.72
CA THR A 200 1.02 8.83 23.26
C THR A 200 2.10 8.70 24.34
N ASP A 201 3.33 9.05 23.97
CA ASP A 201 4.37 9.31 24.93
C ASP A 201 4.11 10.63 25.73
N GLU A 202 5.02 10.97 26.64
CA GLU A 202 4.92 12.19 27.46
C GLU A 202 5.26 13.49 26.70
N SER A 203 5.33 13.45 25.37
CA SER A 203 5.69 14.60 24.54
C SER A 203 4.67 15.74 24.68
N THR A 204 5.17 16.96 24.88
CA THR A 204 4.34 18.18 25.00
C THR A 204 3.52 18.49 23.76
N ILE A 205 3.82 17.86 22.62
CA ILE A 205 3.09 17.98 21.37
C ILE A 205 1.64 17.54 21.54
N TYR A 206 1.41 16.51 22.35
CA TYR A 206 0.09 15.91 22.57
C TYR A 206 -0.70 16.53 23.75
N HIS A 207 -0.09 17.36 24.60
CA HIS A 207 -0.79 17.98 25.74
C HIS A 207 -1.99 18.86 25.34
N ARG A 208 -2.04 19.30 24.09
CA ARG A 208 -3.16 20.07 23.51
C ARG A 208 -4.14 19.23 22.70
N ALA A 209 -3.96 17.92 22.71
CA ALA A 209 -4.82 16.96 21.99
C ALA A 209 -6.15 16.72 22.73
N LYS A 210 -6.85 17.77 23.14
CA LYS A 210 -8.30 17.65 23.36
C LYS A 210 -8.92 17.53 21.97
N LEU A 211 -9.16 16.31 21.55
CA LEU A 211 -9.97 15.98 20.37
C LEU A 211 -11.43 16.16 20.79
N GLU A 212 -11.94 17.42 20.71
CA GLU A 212 -13.36 17.72 20.83
C GLU A 212 -14.11 17.18 19.60
#